data_d0385e491ab73dc751f99c6f0b8f177c
#
_entry.id   d0385e491ab73dc751f99c6f0b8f177c
#
_cell.length_a   1.000
_cell.length_b   1.000
_cell.length_c   1.000
_cell.angle_alpha   90.00
_cell.angle_beta   90.00
_cell.angle_gamma   90.00
#
_symmetry.space_group_name_H-M   'P 1'
#
loop_
_entity.id
_entity.type
_entity.pdbx_description
1 polymer ?
#
loop_
_entity_poly.entity_id
_entity_poly.type
_entity_poly.pdbx_seq_one_letter_code
_entity_poly.pdbx_strand_id
1 'polypeptide(L)'
;QYVPEIKMKELPQIILETVASLNKMNKKQERLIEITADGIIDNDELDYFIYIHDELEKISVNVETLQLWSERMLASGAIDEDAYNKRKLQKSNN
;
A
#
# COMPACT_ATOMS: atom_id res chain seq x y z
N GLN A 1 -6.82 -5.56 24.58
CA GLN A 1 -6.41 -5.62 23.17
C GLN A 1 -6.10 -4.21 22.66
N TYR A 2 -4.89 -4.00 22.21
CA TYR A 2 -4.46 -2.69 21.76
C TYR A 2 -4.98 -2.41 20.34
N VAL A 3 -5.68 -1.30 20.19
CA VAL A 3 -6.10 -0.82 18.86
C VAL A 3 -5.38 0.50 18.61
N PRO A 4 -4.52 0.57 17.59
CA PRO A 4 -3.80 1.81 17.34
C PRO A 4 -4.76 2.94 16.97
N GLU A 5 -4.51 4.09 17.56
CA GLU A 5 -5.28 5.28 17.25
C GLU A 5 -4.78 5.87 15.94
N ILE A 6 -5.69 6.08 14.99
CA ILE A 6 -5.35 6.70 13.71
C ILE A 6 -5.61 8.19 13.82
N LYS A 7 -4.55 8.97 13.75
CA LYS A 7 -4.65 10.43 13.79
C LYS A 7 -4.87 10.93 12.37
N MET A 8 -6.00 11.57 12.15
CA MET A 8 -6.37 12.09 10.83
C MET A 8 -5.30 12.97 10.20
N LYS A 9 -4.64 13.79 11.03
CA LYS A 9 -3.60 14.70 10.56
C LYS A 9 -2.36 13.99 10.03
N GLU A 10 -2.20 12.71 10.33
CA GLU A 10 -1.06 11.92 9.87
C GLU A 10 -1.34 11.24 8.53
N LEU A 11 -2.60 11.15 8.12
CA LEU A 11 -2.98 10.45 6.88
C LEU A 11 -2.33 11.04 5.63
N PRO A 12 -2.30 12.37 5.43
CA PRO A 12 -1.62 12.92 4.26
C PRO A 12 -0.16 12.50 4.18
N GLN A 13 0.52 12.45 5.32
CA GLN A 13 1.91 12.02 5.38
C GLN A 13 2.06 10.54 4.98
N ILE A 14 1.17 9.69 5.46
CA ILE A 14 1.17 8.26 5.12
C ILE A 14 0.95 8.08 3.61
N ILE A 15 0.03 8.82 3.04
CA ILE A 15 -0.24 8.78 1.60
C ILE A 15 0.99 9.21 0.81
N LEU A 16 1.64 10.31 1.21
CA LEU A 16 2.84 10.79 0.55
C LEU A 16 3.97 9.76 0.61
N GLU A 17 4.16 9.13 1.76
CA GLU A 17 5.20 8.09 1.91
C GLU A 17 4.91 6.88 1.04
N THR A 18 3.65 6.46 0.99
CA THR A 18 3.24 5.31 0.17
C THR A 18 3.50 5.58 -1.31
N VAL A 19 3.07 6.75 -1.79
CA VAL A 19 3.29 7.15 -3.19
C VAL A 19 4.77 7.26 -3.49
N ALA A 20 5.56 7.82 -2.57
CA ALA A 20 7.01 7.92 -2.76
C ALA A 20 7.66 6.54 -2.90
N SER A 21 7.27 5.58 -2.07
CA SER A 21 7.78 4.21 -2.15
C SER A 21 7.39 3.54 -3.46
N LEU A 22 6.14 3.71 -3.90
CA LEU A 22 5.67 3.17 -5.17
C LEU A 22 6.43 3.78 -6.36
N ASN A 23 6.70 5.07 -6.31
CA ASN A 23 7.46 5.76 -7.36
C ASN A 23 8.89 5.24 -7.44
N LYS A 24 9.52 4.99 -6.30
CA LYS A 24 10.87 4.41 -6.26
C LYS A 24 10.88 3.03 -6.92
N MET A 25 9.90 2.20 -6.62
CA MET A 25 9.79 0.88 -7.21
C MET A 25 9.51 0.96 -8.71
N ASN A 26 8.66 1.89 -9.12
CA ASN A 26 8.35 2.08 -10.53
C ASN A 26 9.59 2.45 -11.35
N LYS A 27 10.43 3.32 -10.81
CA LYS A 27 11.67 3.73 -11.49
C LYS A 27 12.65 2.58 -11.65
N LYS A 28 12.54 1.55 -10.81
CA LYS A 28 13.43 0.39 -10.83
C LYS A 28 12.76 -0.85 -11.40
N GLN A 29 11.68 -0.67 -12.10
CA GLN A 29 10.85 -1.76 -12.62
C GLN A 29 11.63 -2.74 -13.50
N GLU A 30 12.42 -2.23 -14.42
CA GLU A 30 13.22 -3.08 -15.32
C GLU A 30 14.20 -3.96 -14.55
N ARG A 31 14.89 -3.36 -13.59
CA ARG A 31 15.84 -4.10 -12.76
C ARG A 31 15.15 -5.16 -11.92
N LEU A 32 13.98 -4.84 -11.40
CA LEU A 32 13.19 -5.78 -10.61
C LEU A 32 12.76 -6.99 -11.45
N ILE A 33 12.34 -6.75 -12.68
CA ILE A 33 11.97 -7.81 -13.62
C ILE A 33 13.18 -8.70 -13.91
N GLU A 34 14.33 -8.10 -14.18
CA GLU A 34 15.57 -8.86 -14.45
C GLU A 34 15.93 -9.77 -13.27
N ILE A 35 15.88 -9.24 -12.04
CA ILE A 35 16.26 -10.00 -10.85
C ILE A 35 15.35 -11.20 -10.63
N THR A 36 14.05 -11.03 -10.92
CA THR A 36 13.07 -12.09 -10.69
C THR A 36 12.90 -13.05 -11.85
N ALA A 37 13.48 -12.75 -13.00
CA ALA A 37 13.25 -13.51 -14.24
C ALA A 37 13.74 -14.96 -14.13
N ASP A 38 14.87 -15.21 -13.50
CA ASP A 38 15.44 -16.55 -13.39
C ASP A 38 15.07 -17.27 -12.08
N GLY A 39 14.35 -16.58 -11.18
CA GLY A 39 13.93 -17.15 -9.91
C GLY A 39 15.04 -17.32 -8.88
N ILE A 40 16.21 -16.76 -9.14
CA ILE A 40 17.37 -16.86 -8.27
C ILE A 40 17.86 -15.44 -7.97
N ILE A 41 18.12 -15.18 -6.68
CA ILE A 41 18.73 -13.92 -6.25
C ILE A 41 20.18 -14.23 -5.91
N ASP A 42 21.09 -13.84 -6.77
CA ASP A 42 22.51 -14.08 -6.52
C ASP A 42 23.12 -12.96 -5.66
N ASN A 43 24.40 -13.11 -5.34
CA ASN A 43 25.06 -12.22 -4.40
C ASN A 43 25.12 -10.76 -4.89
N ASP A 44 25.25 -10.56 -6.18
CA ASP A 44 25.30 -9.22 -6.79
C ASP A 44 23.95 -8.50 -6.71
N GLU A 45 22.88 -9.26 -6.63
CA GLU A 45 21.51 -8.74 -6.61
C GLU A 45 20.95 -8.60 -5.19
N LEU A 46 21.68 -9.12 -4.19
CA LEU A 46 21.17 -9.20 -2.83
C LEU A 46 20.87 -7.84 -2.21
N ASP A 47 21.75 -6.85 -2.40
CA ASP A 47 21.54 -5.51 -1.86
C ASP A 47 20.28 -4.86 -2.45
N TYR A 48 20.06 -5.09 -3.73
CA TYR A 48 18.88 -4.58 -4.40
C TYR A 48 17.61 -5.27 -3.90
N PHE A 49 17.69 -6.58 -3.69
CA PHE A 49 16.58 -7.35 -3.11
C PHE A 49 16.21 -6.82 -1.73
N ILE A 50 17.22 -6.57 -0.88
CA ILE A 50 17.00 -6.03 0.47
C ILE A 50 16.32 -4.67 0.39
N TYR A 51 16.77 -3.81 -0.52
CA TYR A 51 16.16 -2.50 -0.72
C TYR A 51 14.67 -2.62 -1.09
N ILE A 52 14.33 -3.50 -2.03
CA ILE A 52 12.94 -3.72 -2.45
C ILE A 52 12.12 -4.29 -1.29
N HIS A 53 12.68 -5.24 -0.56
CA HIS A 53 11.99 -5.85 0.57
C HIS A 53 11.64 -4.81 1.64
N ASP A 54 12.58 -3.93 1.95
CA ASP A 54 12.35 -2.84 2.91
C ASP A 54 11.27 -1.88 2.45
N GLU A 55 11.26 -1.53 1.16
CA GLU A 55 10.21 -0.67 0.60
C GLU A 55 8.83 -1.34 0.66
N LEU A 56 8.78 -2.64 0.38
CA LEU A 56 7.53 -3.39 0.49
C LEU A 56 7.01 -3.45 1.92
N GLU A 57 7.89 -3.56 2.90
CA GLU A 57 7.48 -3.52 4.31
C GLU A 57 6.85 -2.17 4.67
N LYS A 58 7.46 -1.07 4.23
CA LYS A 58 6.92 0.28 4.46
C LYS A 58 5.54 0.43 3.81
N ILE A 59 5.41 -0.02 2.57
CA ILE A 59 4.14 0.05 1.86
C ILE A 59 3.08 -0.78 2.58
N SER A 60 3.44 -1.98 3.02
CA SER A 60 2.53 -2.88 3.72
C SER A 60 1.96 -2.25 4.99
N VAL A 61 2.82 -1.66 5.81
CA VAL A 61 2.41 -0.99 7.05
C VAL A 61 1.49 0.19 6.75
N ASN A 62 1.86 1.00 5.75
CA ASN A 62 1.07 2.18 5.38
C ASN A 62 -0.29 1.80 4.79
N VAL A 63 -0.32 0.76 3.95
CA VAL A 63 -1.57 0.26 3.37
C VAL A 63 -2.48 -0.28 4.45
N GLU A 64 -1.94 -1.01 5.42
CA GLU A 64 -2.72 -1.52 6.56
C GLU A 64 -3.36 -0.38 7.34
N THR A 65 -2.60 0.68 7.61
CA THR A 65 -3.11 1.86 8.31
C THR A 65 -4.24 2.54 7.52
N LEU A 66 -4.05 2.72 6.22
CA LEU A 66 -5.05 3.33 5.36
C LEU A 66 -6.31 2.47 5.25
N GLN A 67 -6.15 1.17 5.21
CA GLN A 67 -7.25 0.22 5.18
C GLN A 67 -8.07 0.31 6.45
N LEU A 68 -7.41 0.35 7.59
CA LEU A 68 -8.06 0.47 8.89
C LEU A 68 -8.80 1.80 9.02
N TRP A 69 -8.19 2.88 8.52
CA TRP A 69 -8.84 4.18 8.47
C TRP A 69 -10.12 4.13 7.65
N SER A 70 -10.09 3.54 6.45
CA SER A 70 -11.27 3.48 5.60
C SER A 70 -12.39 2.65 6.23
N GLU A 71 -12.07 1.58 6.93
CA GLU A 71 -13.04 0.77 7.66
C GLU A 71 -13.71 1.59 8.77
N ARG A 72 -12.92 2.39 9.50
CA ARG A 72 -13.46 3.28 10.54
C ARG A 72 -14.36 4.36 9.96
N MET A 73 -14.02 4.90 8.80
CA MET A 73 -14.85 5.90 8.13
C MET A 73 -16.22 5.32 7.75
N LEU A 74 -16.24 4.08 7.26
CA LEU A 74 -17.49 3.38 6.97
C LEU A 74 -18.31 3.14 8.24
N ALA A 75 -17.66 2.66 9.29
CA ALA A 75 -18.34 2.34 10.55
C ALA A 75 -18.87 3.57 11.27
N SER A 76 -18.21 4.71 11.13
CA SER A 76 -18.59 5.95 11.83
C SER A 76 -19.69 6.72 11.12
N GLY A 77 -20.09 6.32 9.91
CA GLY A 77 -21.07 7.05 9.12
C GLY A 77 -20.51 8.27 8.40
N ALA A 78 -19.20 8.44 8.40
CA ALA A 78 -18.56 9.52 7.66
C ALA A 78 -18.63 9.34 6.14
N ILE A 79 -18.92 8.11 5.71
CA ILE A 79 -19.12 7.75 4.30
C ILE A 79 -20.58 7.34 4.14
N ASP A 80 -21.23 7.81 3.08
CA ASP A 80 -22.57 7.35 2.73
C ASP A 80 -22.49 5.91 2.27
N GLU A 81 -22.91 5.00 3.13
CA GLU A 81 -22.78 3.57 2.94
C GLU A 81 -23.58 3.05 1.75
N ASP A 82 -24.79 3.59 1.56
CA ASP A 82 -25.64 3.19 0.44
C ASP A 82 -25.02 3.59 -0.90
N ALA A 83 -24.53 4.81 -1.00
CA ALA A 83 -23.84 5.28 -2.21
C ALA A 83 -22.58 4.48 -2.47
N TYR A 84 -21.83 4.19 -1.42
CA TYR A 84 -20.60 3.38 -1.50
C TYR A 84 -20.90 1.99 -2.06
N ASN A 85 -21.90 1.32 -1.50
CA ASN A 85 -22.28 -0.03 -1.90
C ASN A 85 -22.79 -0.08 -3.34
N LYS A 86 -23.58 0.91 -3.74
CA LYS A 86 -24.07 1.02 -5.12
C LYS A 86 -22.94 1.13 -6.12
N ARG A 87 -21.99 2.01 -5.84
CA ARG A 87 -20.85 2.21 -6.74
C ARG A 87 -19.94 1.00 -6.79
N LYS A 88 -19.76 0.32 -5.68
CA LYS A 88 -18.96 -0.88 -5.62
C LYS A 88 -19.58 -2.00 -6.45
N LEU A 89 -20.91 -2.17 -6.39
CA LEU A 89 -21.63 -3.12 -7.20
C LEU A 89 -21.52 -2.83 -8.68
N GLN A 90 -21.64 -1.56 -9.08
CA GLN A 90 -21.51 -1.15 -10.47
C GLN A 90 -20.14 -1.48 -11.02
N LYS A 91 -19.08 -1.27 -10.24
CA LYS A 91 -17.73 -1.63 -10.66
C LYS A 91 -17.55 -3.13 -10.80
N SER A 92 -18.17 -3.91 -9.94
CA SER A 92 -18.08 -5.37 -9.98
C SER A 92 -18.77 -5.96 -11.21
N ASN A 93 -19.77 -5.28 -11.75
CA ASN A 93 -20.56 -5.74 -12.89
C ASN A 93 -20.00 -5.32 -14.24
N ASN A 94 -18.89 -4.61 -14.26
CA ASN A 94 -18.26 -4.17 -15.52
C ASN A 94 -17.19 -5.16 -15.99
#